data_c839b58d2e7f7d2c996744c2433435b2
#
_entry.id   c839b58d2e7f7d2c996744c2433435b2
#
_cell.length_a   1.000
_cell.length_b   1.000
_cell.length_c   1.000
_cell.angle_alpha   90.00
_cell.angle_beta   90.00
_cell.angle_gamma   90.00
#
_symmetry.space_group_name_H-M   'P 1'
#
loop_
_entity.id
_entity.type
_entity.pdbx_description
1 polymer ?
#
loop_
_entity_poly.entity_id
_entity_poly.type
_entity_poly.pdbx_seq_one_letter_code
_entity_poly.pdbx_strand_id
1 'polypeptide(L)'
;HLPGYVKNAEKIIAKGIDKIFCISVNDPHVMTAWGEANNVRNNIKMLADPYLSFTKLIGAEIDRNSKGMGIRSSRYAMIIENLKVQNIQEEEETKSCGISSAEGILGLI
;
A
#
# COMPACT_ATOMS: atom_id res chain seq x y z
N HIS A 1 4.10 7.38 -3.02
CA HIS A 1 4.23 5.93 -3.23
C HIS A 1 3.49 5.42 -4.45
N LEU A 2 2.21 5.73 -4.58
CA LEU A 2 1.41 5.18 -5.67
C LEU A 2 1.97 5.48 -7.06
N PRO A 3 2.40 6.71 -7.39
CA PRO A 3 3.00 6.97 -8.71
C PRO A 3 4.18 6.07 -9.05
N GLY A 4 5.03 5.79 -8.06
CA GLY A 4 6.17 4.88 -8.24
C GLY A 4 5.73 3.45 -8.55
N TYR A 5 4.68 2.97 -7.89
CA TYR A 5 4.12 1.64 -8.15
C TYR A 5 3.43 1.58 -9.51
N VAL A 6 2.73 2.62 -9.92
CA VAL A 6 2.13 2.69 -11.26
C VAL A 6 3.21 2.60 -12.34
N LYS A 7 4.28 3.36 -12.17
CA LYS A 7 5.41 3.37 -13.10
C LYS A 7 6.12 2.02 -13.19
N ASN A 8 6.24 1.31 -12.07
CA ASN A 8 7.01 0.07 -11.98
C ASN A 8 6.16 -1.19 -11.93
N ALA A 9 4.83 -1.09 -12.09
CA ALA A 9 3.92 -2.22 -11.95
C ALA A 9 4.28 -3.39 -12.86
N GLU A 10 4.60 -3.13 -14.12
CA GLU A 10 4.96 -4.18 -15.06
C GLU A 10 6.26 -4.89 -14.67
N LYS A 11 7.23 -4.13 -14.15
CA LYS A 11 8.50 -4.70 -13.65
C LYS A 11 8.28 -5.62 -12.46
N ILE A 12 7.40 -5.20 -11.55
CA ILE A 12 7.07 -5.99 -10.35
C ILE A 12 6.40 -7.31 -10.77
N ILE A 13 5.42 -7.23 -11.65
CA ILE A 13 4.71 -8.41 -12.17
C ILE A 13 5.67 -9.34 -12.90
N ALA A 14 6.59 -8.79 -13.70
CA ALA A 14 7.59 -9.58 -14.41
C ALA A 14 8.53 -10.36 -13.48
N LYS A 15 8.66 -9.94 -12.23
CA LYS A 15 9.46 -10.63 -11.21
C LYS A 15 8.71 -11.79 -10.54
N GLY A 16 7.49 -12.10 -10.96
CA GLY A 16 6.71 -13.22 -10.43
C GLY A 16 5.60 -12.82 -9.48
N ILE A 17 5.29 -11.54 -9.35
CA ILE A 17 4.18 -11.06 -8.55
C ILE A 17 2.89 -11.15 -9.38
N ASP A 18 1.89 -11.87 -8.88
CA ASP A 18 0.63 -12.05 -9.58
C ASP A 18 -0.26 -10.81 -9.55
N LYS A 19 -0.33 -10.15 -8.39
CA LYS A 19 -1.23 -9.01 -8.18
C LYS A 19 -0.59 -7.99 -7.27
N ILE A 20 -0.91 -6.72 -7.51
CA ILE A 20 -0.52 -5.60 -6.67
C ILE A 20 -1.79 -4.98 -6.11
N PHE A 21 -1.83 -4.80 -4.79
CA PHE A 21 -2.95 -4.14 -4.11
C PHE A 21 -2.46 -2.86 -3.43
N CYS A 22 -3.23 -1.79 -3.55
CA CYS A 22 -3.04 -0.57 -2.78
C CYS A 22 -4.19 -0.47 -1.78
N ILE A 23 -3.88 -0.55 -0.49
CA ILE A 23 -4.89 -0.50 0.56
C ILE A 23 -4.66 0.72 1.44
N SER A 24 -5.74 1.37 1.86
CA SER A 24 -5.68 2.54 2.71
C SER A 24 -6.94 2.67 3.56
N VAL A 25 -6.81 3.39 4.68
CA VAL A 25 -7.93 3.71 5.57
C VAL A 25 -8.73 4.87 4.96
N ASN A 26 -9.50 4.55 3.94
CA ASN A 26 -10.37 5.47 3.21
C ASN A 26 -11.59 4.68 2.72
N ASP A 27 -12.65 5.40 2.32
CA ASP A 27 -13.82 4.74 1.74
C ASP A 27 -13.57 4.33 0.28
N PRO A 28 -14.43 3.46 -0.30
CA PRO A 28 -14.25 2.98 -1.67
C PRO A 28 -14.27 4.09 -2.73
N HIS A 29 -15.05 5.15 -2.51
CA HIS A 29 -15.14 6.26 -3.47
C HIS A 29 -13.85 7.05 -3.53
N VAL A 30 -13.23 7.30 -2.37
CA VAL A 30 -11.93 7.96 -2.28
C VAL A 30 -10.86 7.11 -2.96
N MET A 31 -10.86 5.79 -2.71
CA MET A 31 -9.89 4.88 -3.32
C MET A 31 -10.03 4.85 -4.84
N THR A 32 -11.25 4.84 -5.36
CA THR A 32 -11.52 4.90 -6.79
C THR A 32 -10.99 6.20 -7.40
N ALA A 33 -11.33 7.34 -6.79
CA ALA A 33 -10.88 8.65 -7.27
C ALA A 33 -9.35 8.79 -7.24
N TRP A 34 -8.72 8.27 -6.20
CA TRP A 34 -7.26 8.29 -6.07
C TRP A 34 -6.61 7.44 -7.16
N GLY A 35 -7.14 6.25 -7.40
CA GLY A 35 -6.66 5.40 -8.49
C GLY A 35 -6.78 6.06 -9.86
N GLU A 36 -7.92 6.67 -10.15
CA GLU A 36 -8.15 7.39 -11.41
C GLU A 36 -7.19 8.58 -11.57
N ALA A 37 -7.01 9.35 -10.52
CA ALA A 37 -6.11 10.51 -10.53
C ALA A 37 -4.65 10.13 -10.80
N ASN A 38 -4.26 8.89 -10.47
CA ASN A 38 -2.90 8.38 -10.66
C ASN A 38 -2.78 7.44 -11.86
N ASN A 39 -3.81 7.33 -12.69
CA ASN A 39 -3.83 6.49 -13.88
C ASN A 39 -3.58 5.01 -13.58
N VAL A 40 -4.09 4.54 -12.45
CA VAL A 40 -4.02 3.13 -12.07
C VAL A 40 -4.83 2.30 -13.07
N ARG A 41 -4.22 1.22 -13.55
CA ARG A 41 -4.84 0.30 -14.50
C ARG A 41 -5.08 -1.06 -13.83
N ASN A 42 -5.40 -2.07 -14.63
CA ASN A 42 -5.78 -3.40 -14.14
C ASN A 42 -4.71 -4.14 -13.33
N ASN A 43 -3.45 -3.72 -13.42
CA ASN A 43 -2.35 -4.36 -12.70
C ASN A 43 -2.20 -3.91 -11.24
N ILE A 44 -2.95 -2.90 -10.82
CA ILE A 44 -3.03 -2.49 -9.40
C ILE A 44 -4.50 -2.37 -9.03
N LYS A 45 -4.89 -3.02 -7.93
CA LYS A 45 -6.24 -2.92 -7.38
C LYS A 45 -6.24 -1.99 -6.17
N MET A 46 -7.16 -1.04 -6.17
CA MET A 46 -7.34 -0.12 -5.06
C MET A 46 -8.34 -0.72 -4.07
N LEU A 47 -7.93 -0.90 -2.82
CA LEU A 47 -8.75 -1.50 -1.77
C LEU A 47 -9.01 -0.51 -0.64
N ALA A 48 -10.23 -0.46 -0.16
CA ALA A 48 -10.63 0.39 0.95
C ALA A 48 -10.64 -0.40 2.26
N ASP A 49 -10.10 0.22 3.32
CA ASP A 49 -10.15 -0.33 4.69
C ASP A 49 -10.68 0.75 5.65
N PRO A 50 -11.95 1.22 5.44
CA PRO A 50 -12.48 2.37 6.18
C PRO A 50 -12.61 2.13 7.69
N TYR A 51 -12.79 0.89 8.10
CA TYR A 51 -12.97 0.53 9.52
C TYR A 51 -11.70 -0.04 10.14
N LEU A 52 -10.56 0.04 9.47
CA LEU A 52 -9.27 -0.47 9.92
C LEU A 52 -9.24 -1.98 10.19
N SER A 53 -10.17 -2.75 9.62
CA SER A 53 -10.24 -4.19 9.88
C SER A 53 -8.94 -4.90 9.52
N PHE A 54 -8.41 -4.66 8.34
CA PHE A 54 -7.13 -5.21 7.90
C PHE A 54 -5.95 -4.51 8.59
N THR A 55 -6.00 -3.17 8.67
CA THR A 55 -4.92 -2.37 9.23
C THR A 55 -4.61 -2.77 10.67
N LYS A 56 -5.64 -2.97 11.50
CA LYS A 56 -5.47 -3.43 12.89
C LYS A 56 -5.00 -4.88 12.97
N LEU A 57 -5.47 -5.72 12.06
CA LEU A 57 -5.08 -7.14 12.04
C LEU A 57 -3.57 -7.31 11.86
N ILE A 58 -2.94 -6.46 11.05
CA ILE A 58 -1.49 -6.50 10.82
C ILE A 58 -0.69 -5.59 11.76
N GLY A 59 -1.36 -4.89 12.68
CA GLY A 59 -0.71 -4.01 13.64
C GLY A 59 -0.14 -2.73 13.06
N ALA A 60 -0.71 -2.24 11.96
CA ALA A 60 -0.20 -1.07 11.25
C ALA A 60 -0.98 0.23 11.54
N GLU A 61 -1.90 0.22 12.52
CA GLU A 61 -2.65 1.41 12.89
C GLU A 61 -1.75 2.44 13.59
N ILE A 62 -1.99 3.71 13.30
CA ILE A 62 -1.34 4.84 13.96
C ILE A 62 -2.38 5.90 14.33
N ASP A 63 -2.18 6.55 15.47
CA ASP A 63 -3.06 7.61 15.94
C ASP A 63 -2.65 8.95 15.32
N ARG A 64 -3.54 9.51 14.50
CA ARG A 64 -3.37 10.81 13.86
C ARG A 64 -4.44 11.79 14.30
N ASN A 65 -5.04 11.58 15.48
CA ASN A 65 -6.07 12.47 16.02
C ASN A 65 -5.57 13.91 16.18
N SER A 66 -4.31 14.09 16.58
CA SER A 66 -3.72 15.43 16.70
C SER A 66 -3.66 16.20 15.37
N LYS A 67 -3.75 15.49 14.25
CA LYS A 67 -3.79 16.06 12.91
C LYS A 67 -5.21 16.13 12.34
N GLY A 68 -6.22 15.78 13.13
CA GLY A 68 -7.60 15.75 12.67
C GLY A 68 -7.93 14.61 11.72
N MET A 69 -7.07 13.58 11.65
CA MET A 69 -7.23 12.47 10.70
C MET A 69 -7.69 11.16 11.35
N GLY A 70 -7.86 11.13 12.68
CA GLY A 70 -8.26 9.92 13.39
C GLY A 70 -7.17 8.86 13.41
N ILE A 71 -7.58 7.60 13.45
CA ILE A 71 -6.67 6.46 13.38
C ILE A 71 -6.47 6.11 11.91
N ARG A 72 -5.23 6.00 11.51
CA ARG A 72 -4.82 5.73 10.13
C ARG A 72 -3.83 4.58 10.07
N SER A 73 -3.33 4.29 8.88
CA SER A 73 -2.33 3.26 8.66
C SER A 73 -0.93 3.87 8.58
N SER A 74 0.05 3.16 9.12
CA SER A 74 1.44 3.42 8.79
C SER A 74 1.66 3.19 7.30
N ARG A 75 2.79 3.68 6.78
CA ARG A 75 3.16 3.47 5.39
C ARG A 75 4.02 2.22 5.30
N TYR A 76 3.56 1.24 4.55
CA TYR A 76 4.25 -0.04 4.43
C TYR A 76 4.07 -0.65 3.04
N ALA A 77 4.93 -1.60 2.71
CA ALA A 77 4.74 -2.52 1.60
C ALA A 77 4.95 -3.95 2.11
N MET A 78 4.18 -4.88 1.58
CA MET A 78 4.15 -6.24 2.08
C MET A 78 4.16 -7.21 0.90
N ILE A 79 4.96 -8.26 1.01
CA ILE A 79 5.00 -9.35 0.04
C ILE A 79 4.31 -10.54 0.67
N ILE A 80 3.29 -11.08 -0.02
CA ILE A 80 2.50 -12.21 0.46
C ILE A 80 2.60 -13.34 -0.56
N GLU A 81 2.90 -14.55 -0.09
CA GLU A 81 2.94 -15.75 -0.91
C GLU A 81 2.17 -16.87 -0.21
N ASN A 82 1.23 -17.50 -0.90
CA ASN A 82 0.40 -18.59 -0.36
C ASN A 82 -0.27 -18.21 0.96
N LEU A 83 -0.85 -17.01 1.04
CA LEU A 83 -1.52 -16.46 2.22
C LEU A 83 -0.60 -16.22 3.42
N LYS A 84 0.70 -16.25 3.22
CA LYS A 84 1.69 -15.95 4.27
C LYS A 84 2.47 -14.69 3.93
N VAL A 85 2.67 -13.84 4.93
CA VAL A 85 3.53 -12.66 4.79
C VAL A 85 4.98 -13.12 4.70
N GLN A 86 5.62 -12.86 3.57
CA GLN A 86 7.04 -13.18 3.36
C GLN A 86 7.94 -12.03 3.81
N ASN A 87 7.47 -10.80 3.64
CA ASN A 87 8.24 -9.62 3.97
C ASN A 87 7.30 -8.46 4.23
N ILE A 88 7.65 -7.60 5.16
CA ILE A 88 6.96 -6.33 5.39
C ILE A 88 8.01 -5.24 5.59
N GLN A 89 7.88 -4.15 4.83
CA GLN A 89 8.74 -2.97 4.90
C GLN A 89 7.90 -1.81 5.38
N GLU A 90 7.99 -1.49 6.66
CA GLU A 90 7.23 -0.40 7.28
C GLU A 90 8.14 0.82 7.46
N GLU A 91 7.68 1.97 6.96
CA GLU A 91 8.39 3.23 7.17
C GLU A 91 8.26 3.68 8.62
N GLU A 92 9.33 4.25 9.19
CA GLU A 92 9.29 4.80 10.54
C GLU A 92 8.37 6.02 10.64
N GLU A 93 8.30 6.80 9.54
CA GLU A 93 7.44 7.98 9.45
C GLU A 93 6.52 7.88 8.24
N THR A 94 5.27 8.36 8.38
CA THR A 94 4.28 8.31 7.30
C THR A 94 4.63 9.20 6.11
N LYS A 95 5.58 10.12 6.28
CA LYS A 95 6.08 10.98 5.18
C LYS A 95 7.21 10.35 4.40
N SER A 96 7.85 9.31 4.95
CA SER A 96 8.99 8.66 4.32
C SER A 96 8.53 7.75 3.17
N CYS A 97 9.35 7.66 2.13
CA CYS A 97 9.11 6.80 0.99
C CYS A 97 10.45 6.21 0.53
N GLY A 98 10.94 5.23 1.28
CA GLY A 98 12.21 4.55 0.99
C GLY A 98 12.01 3.05 0.88
N ILE A 99 12.06 2.35 2.01
CA ILE A 99 11.99 0.88 2.03
C ILE A 99 10.66 0.33 1.54
N SER A 100 9.56 1.08 1.65
CA SER A 100 8.25 0.67 1.16
C SER A 100 7.95 1.16 -0.26
N SER A 101 8.89 1.84 -0.91
CA SER A 101 8.73 2.29 -2.30
C SER A 101 8.76 1.12 -3.28
N ALA A 102 8.34 1.38 -4.53
CA ALA A 102 8.42 0.38 -5.59
C ALA A 102 9.87 -0.08 -5.82
N GLU A 103 10.81 0.84 -5.80
CA GLU A 103 12.24 0.52 -5.92
C GLU A 103 12.72 -0.34 -4.74
N GLY A 104 12.27 -0.03 -3.52
CA GLY A 104 12.59 -0.81 -2.33
C GLY A 104 12.10 -2.25 -2.45
N ILE A 105 10.89 -2.45 -2.92
CA ILE A 105 10.31 -3.78 -3.12
C ILE A 105 10.98 -4.52 -4.28
N LEU A 106 11.27 -3.85 -5.38
CA LEU A 106 11.97 -4.45 -6.52
C LEU A 106 13.34 -5.02 -6.12
N GLY A 107 14.01 -4.41 -5.15
CA GLY A 107 15.26 -4.91 -4.63
C GLY A 107 15.13 -6.20 -3.81
N LEU A 108 13.92 -6.58 -3.40
CA LEU A 108 13.64 -7.76 -2.59
C LEU A 108 13.12 -8.95 -3.39
N ILE A 109 12.71 -8.74 -4.63
CA ILE A 109 12.08 -9.78 -5.46
C ILE A 109 12.84 -10.14 -6.73
#